data_1f7b009f525ce2fb3232f0ce3905c55e
#
_entry.id   1f7b009f525ce2fb3232f0ce3905c55e
#
_cell.length_a   1.000
_cell.length_b   1.000
_cell.length_c   1.000
_cell.angle_alpha   90.00
_cell.angle_beta   90.00
_cell.angle_gamma   90.00
#
_symmetry.space_group_name_H-M   'P 1'
#
loop_
_entity.id
_entity.type
_entity.pdbx_description
1 polymer ?
#
loop_
_entity_poly.entity_id
_entity_poly.type
_entity_poly.pdbx_seq_one_letter_code
_entity_poly.pdbx_strand_id
1 'polypeptide(L)'
;MIQSKDRSGWFGASDTAMIMGCWTTKTFAKWWLEKLGTATRSFTTPAMQCGTAYEHRILDALGVKEKDRQIKIKRFLLRVNFDGTGKGMITEVKTYSGEKFKLTKAYWMQCQVEMFSSGYGFFRARKKCRIAAYRI
;
A
#
# COMPACT_ATOMS: atom_id res chain seq x y z
N MET A 1 -7.25 6.38 -3.98
CA MET A 1 -5.83 6.37 -3.54
C MET A 1 -5.46 7.70 -2.90
N ILE A 2 -4.89 7.66 -1.72
CA ILE A 2 -4.40 8.86 -1.06
C ILE A 2 -3.11 9.29 -1.75
N GLN A 3 -3.16 10.43 -2.41
CA GLN A 3 -2.00 10.99 -3.10
C GLN A 3 -1.23 11.89 -2.14
N SER A 4 -0.34 11.31 -1.36
CA SER A 4 0.64 12.09 -0.63
C SER A 4 1.95 12.10 -1.42
N LYS A 5 2.37 13.26 -1.88
CA LYS A 5 3.65 13.43 -2.55
C LYS A 5 4.83 13.26 -1.60
N ASP A 6 4.64 13.63 -0.34
CA ASP A 6 5.65 13.50 0.70
C ASP A 6 5.39 12.26 1.55
N ARG A 7 6.28 11.28 1.41
CA ARG A 7 6.29 10.04 2.20
C ARG A 7 7.37 10.02 3.27
N SER A 8 8.10 11.12 3.45
CA SER A 8 9.17 11.21 4.45
C SER A 8 8.62 11.17 5.87
N GLY A 9 9.42 10.63 6.77
CA GLY A 9 9.09 10.55 8.20
C GLY A 9 8.06 9.48 8.59
N TRP A 10 7.52 8.74 7.64
CA TRP A 10 6.54 7.69 7.89
C TRP A 10 6.84 6.43 7.09
N PHE A 11 6.64 5.27 7.72
CA PHE A 11 6.62 3.98 7.03
C PHE A 11 5.19 3.64 6.60
N GLY A 12 5.01 3.24 5.35
CA GLY A 12 3.76 2.70 4.84
C GLY A 12 3.76 1.18 4.87
N ALA A 13 2.61 0.56 4.67
CA ALA A 13 2.52 -0.90 4.62
C ALA A 13 3.37 -1.50 3.48
N SER A 14 3.45 -0.83 2.34
CA SER A 14 4.27 -1.27 1.20
C SER A 14 5.78 -1.17 1.46
N ASP A 15 6.23 -0.43 2.46
CA ASP A 15 7.64 -0.30 2.82
C ASP A 15 8.18 -1.54 3.56
N THR A 16 7.32 -2.42 3.99
CA THR A 16 7.71 -3.62 4.76
C THR A 16 8.73 -4.48 4.03
N ALA A 17 8.61 -4.61 2.71
CA ALA A 17 9.57 -5.38 1.91
C ALA A 17 10.98 -4.79 1.96
N MET A 18 11.12 -3.47 2.00
CA MET A 18 12.41 -2.79 2.16
C MET A 18 12.99 -3.01 3.56
N ILE A 19 12.17 -2.87 4.59
CA ILE A 19 12.58 -3.04 5.99
C ILE A 19 13.05 -4.47 6.25
N MET A 20 12.34 -5.45 5.70
CA MET A 20 12.64 -6.87 5.89
C MET A 20 13.63 -7.44 4.85
N GLY A 21 14.06 -6.62 3.90
CA GLY A 21 14.94 -7.02 2.82
C GLY A 21 16.43 -6.75 3.10
N CYS A 22 17.20 -6.65 2.03
CA CYS A 22 18.64 -6.41 2.09
C CYS A 22 18.94 -4.90 2.15
N TRP A 23 19.56 -4.47 3.24
CA TRP A 23 19.88 -3.05 3.48
C TRP A 23 21.14 -2.55 2.78
N THR A 24 21.88 -3.42 2.12
CA THR A 24 23.13 -3.07 1.43
C THR A 24 22.94 -2.73 -0.04
N THR A 25 21.72 -2.75 -0.56
CA THR A 25 21.43 -2.45 -1.95
C THR A 25 21.34 -0.95 -2.22
N LYS A 26 21.60 -0.55 -3.47
CA LYS A 26 21.38 0.82 -3.92
C LYS A 26 19.89 1.21 -3.85
N THR A 27 19.00 0.28 -4.11
CA THR A 27 17.55 0.47 -4.00
C THR A 27 17.13 0.82 -2.58
N PHE A 28 17.67 0.11 -1.58
CA PHE A 28 17.44 0.44 -0.18
C PHE A 28 17.97 1.83 0.18
N ALA A 29 19.20 2.16 -0.21
CA ALA A 29 19.79 3.47 0.07
C ALA A 29 18.95 4.60 -0.50
N LYS A 30 18.46 4.47 -1.74
CA LYS A 30 17.56 5.45 -2.36
C LYS A 30 16.25 5.61 -1.59
N TRP A 31 15.61 4.50 -1.24
CA TRP A 31 14.39 4.50 -0.45
C TRP A 31 14.59 5.15 0.93
N TRP A 32 15.71 4.86 1.58
CA TRP A 32 16.05 5.43 2.90
C TRP A 32 16.18 6.95 2.84
N LEU A 33 16.86 7.48 1.81
CA LEU A 33 16.97 8.93 1.60
C LEU A 33 15.60 9.59 1.38
N GLU A 34 14.69 8.94 0.68
CA GLU A 34 13.31 9.41 0.55
C GLU A 34 12.60 9.47 1.91
N LYS A 35 12.77 8.46 2.76
CA LYS A 35 12.21 8.42 4.12
C LYS A 35 12.78 9.48 5.05
N LEU A 36 14.06 9.80 4.89
CA LEU A 36 14.71 10.89 5.63
C LEU A 36 14.33 12.30 5.13
N GLY A 37 13.62 12.40 4.01
CA GLY A 37 13.24 13.67 3.41
C GLY A 37 14.36 14.37 2.63
N THR A 38 15.50 13.70 2.37
CA THR A 38 16.64 14.26 1.65
C THR A 38 16.61 14.01 0.13
N ALA A 39 15.69 13.17 -0.34
CA ALA A 39 15.44 12.90 -1.75
C ALA A 39 13.94 12.81 -2.01
N THR A 40 13.51 13.18 -3.22
CA THR A 40 12.13 13.04 -3.65
C THR A 40 11.99 11.88 -4.64
N ARG A 41 10.86 11.18 -4.57
CA ARG A 41 10.52 10.16 -5.57
C ARG A 41 10.18 10.86 -6.89
N SER A 42 10.98 10.59 -7.92
CA SER A 42 10.94 11.35 -9.18
C SER A 42 10.29 10.64 -10.35
N PHE A 43 9.88 9.38 -10.24
CA PHE A 43 9.32 8.67 -11.40
C PHE A 43 7.98 7.99 -11.12
N THR A 44 7.15 7.94 -12.15
CA THR A 44 5.87 7.23 -12.17
C THR A 44 5.86 6.33 -13.40
N THR A 45 5.56 5.05 -13.23
CA THR A 45 5.41 4.12 -14.36
C THR A 45 3.99 4.19 -14.96
N PRO A 46 3.79 3.79 -16.23
CA PRO A 46 2.45 3.68 -16.80
C PRO A 46 1.52 2.78 -15.98
N ALA A 47 2.04 1.68 -15.41
CA ALA A 47 1.28 0.81 -14.54
C ALA A 47 0.79 1.52 -13.27
N MET A 48 1.62 2.36 -12.66
CA MET A 48 1.24 3.16 -11.49
C MET A 48 0.18 4.20 -11.84
N GLN A 49 0.29 4.86 -12.99
CA GLN A 49 -0.70 5.82 -13.46
C GLN A 49 -2.05 5.14 -13.72
N CYS A 50 -2.02 3.99 -14.37
CA CYS A 50 -3.21 3.19 -14.63
C CYS A 50 -3.87 2.74 -13.32
N GLY A 51 -3.09 2.25 -12.36
CA GLY A 51 -3.60 1.88 -11.04
C GLY A 51 -4.31 3.05 -10.36
N THR A 52 -3.70 4.21 -10.34
CA THR A 52 -4.30 5.42 -9.75
C THR A 52 -5.59 5.84 -10.47
N ALA A 53 -5.62 5.78 -11.80
CA ALA A 53 -6.78 6.20 -12.59
C ALA A 53 -8.01 5.29 -12.41
N TYR A 54 -7.80 4.00 -12.23
CA TYR A 54 -8.89 3.00 -12.23
C TYR A 54 -9.21 2.41 -10.85
N GLU A 55 -8.42 2.69 -9.83
CA GLU A 55 -8.56 2.10 -8.50
C GLU A 55 -9.98 2.22 -7.93
N HIS A 56 -10.55 3.42 -7.92
CA HIS A 56 -11.91 3.63 -7.40
C HIS A 56 -12.97 2.90 -8.22
N ARG A 57 -12.83 2.85 -9.54
CA ARG A 57 -13.75 2.09 -10.40
C ARG A 57 -13.71 0.59 -10.11
N ILE A 58 -12.51 0.08 -9.85
CA ILE A 58 -12.31 -1.32 -9.47
C ILE A 58 -12.98 -1.60 -8.12
N LEU A 59 -12.79 -0.73 -7.14
CA LEU A 59 -13.41 -0.86 -5.83
C LEU A 59 -14.93 -0.76 -5.91
N ASP A 60 -15.47 0.13 -6.73
CA ASP A 60 -16.91 0.24 -6.98
C ASP A 60 -17.50 -1.03 -7.60
N ALA A 61 -16.82 -1.60 -8.59
CA ALA A 61 -17.23 -2.87 -9.21
C ALA A 61 -17.23 -4.03 -8.22
N LEU A 62 -16.39 -3.97 -7.19
CA LEU A 62 -16.33 -4.96 -6.10
C LEU A 62 -17.30 -4.67 -4.95
N GLY A 63 -18.09 -3.60 -5.04
CA GLY A 63 -19.04 -3.19 -4.00
C GLY A 63 -18.37 -2.63 -2.75
N VAL A 64 -17.11 -2.17 -2.84
CA VAL A 64 -16.38 -1.55 -1.72
C VAL A 64 -16.75 -0.09 -1.60
N LYS A 65 -17.41 0.27 -0.52
CA LYS A 65 -17.93 1.64 -0.31
C LYS A 65 -16.96 2.57 0.39
N GLU A 66 -16.22 2.07 1.36
CA GLU A 66 -15.22 2.87 2.09
C GLU A 66 -13.88 2.80 1.37
N LYS A 67 -13.37 3.96 0.96
CA LYS A 67 -12.12 4.12 0.20
C LYS A 67 -11.22 5.14 0.86
N ASP A 68 -9.92 5.03 0.57
CA ASP A 68 -8.90 6.03 0.94
C ASP A 68 -8.85 6.33 2.45
N ARG A 69 -9.07 5.34 3.27
CA ARG A 69 -8.90 5.48 4.72
C ARG A 69 -7.42 5.47 5.06
N GLN A 70 -7.06 6.28 6.04
CA GLN A 70 -5.69 6.37 6.54
C GLN A 70 -5.65 6.19 8.05
N ILE A 71 -4.70 5.39 8.53
CA ILE A 71 -4.42 5.23 9.96
C ILE A 71 -2.97 5.60 10.21
N LYS A 72 -2.74 6.47 11.21
CA LYS A 72 -1.41 6.84 11.69
C LYS A 72 -1.17 6.26 13.07
N ILE A 73 -0.08 5.54 13.21
CA ILE A 73 0.37 4.98 14.48
C ILE A 73 1.72 5.62 14.81
N LYS A 74 1.70 6.75 15.52
CA LYS A 74 2.91 7.57 15.83
C LYS A 74 3.99 6.75 16.52
N ARG A 75 3.62 5.88 17.40
CA ARG A 75 4.51 5.01 18.16
C ARG A 75 5.47 4.20 17.28
N PHE A 76 5.03 3.82 16.07
CA PHE A 76 5.82 3.06 15.10
C PHE A 76 6.23 3.89 13.88
N LEU A 77 5.90 5.17 13.84
CA LEU A 77 6.02 6.01 12.65
C LEU A 77 5.35 5.39 11.43
N LEU A 78 4.24 4.69 11.65
CA LEU A 78 3.51 3.96 10.62
C LEU A 78 2.30 4.77 10.17
N ARG A 79 2.20 4.99 8.87
CA ARG A 79 1.07 5.63 8.20
C ARG A 79 0.56 4.71 7.11
N VAL A 80 -0.54 4.08 7.35
CA VAL A 80 -1.12 3.09 6.45
C VAL A 80 -2.32 3.66 5.71
N ASN A 81 -2.27 3.58 4.39
CA ASN A 81 -3.36 3.95 3.51
C ASN A 81 -4.06 2.67 3.03
N PHE A 82 -5.37 2.65 3.15
CA PHE A 82 -6.20 1.53 2.72
C PHE A 82 -6.91 1.91 1.43
N ASP A 83 -6.72 1.16 0.36
CA ASP A 83 -7.43 1.40 -0.90
C ASP A 83 -8.93 1.26 -0.68
N GLY A 84 -9.36 0.16 -0.08
CA GLY A 84 -10.74 -0.05 0.29
C GLY A 84 -10.91 -0.94 1.52
N THR A 85 -11.99 -0.72 2.27
CA THR A 85 -12.32 -1.54 3.44
C THR A 85 -13.82 -1.68 3.61
N GLY A 86 -14.25 -2.79 4.18
CA GLY A 86 -15.66 -3.05 4.51
C GLY A 86 -15.88 -4.50 4.88
N LYS A 87 -16.95 -4.78 5.62
CA LYS A 87 -17.37 -6.14 6.01
C LYS A 87 -16.25 -7.00 6.63
N GLY A 88 -15.40 -6.39 7.48
CA GLY A 88 -14.29 -7.08 8.12
C GLY A 88 -13.09 -7.40 7.22
N MET A 89 -13.07 -6.86 6.00
CA MET A 89 -12.05 -7.15 5.00
C MET A 89 -11.43 -5.87 4.44
N ILE A 90 -10.11 -5.90 4.21
CA ILE A 90 -9.36 -4.90 3.46
C ILE A 90 -9.31 -5.36 1.99
N THR A 91 -9.45 -4.42 1.07
CA THR A 91 -9.23 -4.66 -0.36
C THR A 91 -8.07 -3.78 -0.83
N GLU A 92 -6.99 -4.42 -1.24
CA GLU A 92 -5.82 -3.77 -1.84
C GLU A 92 -5.85 -3.98 -3.34
N VAL A 93 -5.74 -2.92 -4.11
CA VAL A 93 -5.78 -2.98 -5.59
C VAL A 93 -4.38 -3.05 -6.14
N LYS A 94 -4.14 -4.00 -7.03
CA LYS A 94 -2.87 -4.14 -7.76
C LYS A 94 -3.12 -4.26 -9.26
N THR A 95 -2.31 -3.58 -10.04
CA THR A 95 -2.30 -3.72 -11.51
C THR A 95 -1.06 -4.48 -11.96
N TYR A 96 -1.17 -5.24 -13.02
CA TYR A 96 -0.06 -6.00 -13.59
C TYR A 96 -0.16 -6.08 -15.12
N SER A 97 0.98 -6.27 -15.79
CA SER A 97 1.06 -6.32 -17.26
C SER A 97 1.43 -7.70 -17.82
N GLY A 98 1.79 -8.66 -16.97
CA GLY A 98 2.14 -10.01 -17.40
C GLY A 98 0.94 -10.89 -17.75
N GLU A 99 1.20 -12.13 -18.10
CA GLU A 99 0.13 -13.10 -18.41
C GLU A 99 -0.70 -13.47 -17.17
N LYS A 100 -0.05 -13.57 -16.02
CA LYS A 100 -0.68 -13.95 -14.75
C LYS A 100 -0.22 -13.02 -13.63
N PHE A 101 -1.13 -12.72 -12.72
CA PHE A 101 -0.78 -12.06 -11.48
C PHE A 101 0.05 -12.99 -10.59
N LYS A 102 1.11 -12.43 -10.01
CA LYS A 102 1.95 -13.15 -9.05
C LYS A 102 1.79 -12.52 -7.66
N LEU A 103 1.31 -13.31 -6.71
CA LEU A 103 1.32 -12.92 -5.30
C LEU A 103 2.76 -13.00 -4.77
N THR A 104 3.38 -11.84 -4.61
CA THR A 104 4.74 -11.75 -4.10
C THR A 104 4.76 -11.75 -2.56
N LYS A 105 5.91 -12.09 -1.98
CA LYS A 105 6.14 -11.96 -0.54
C LYS A 105 5.94 -10.52 -0.07
N ALA A 106 6.31 -9.54 -0.91
CA ALA A 106 6.11 -8.12 -0.63
C ALA A 106 4.63 -7.77 -0.45
N TYR A 107 3.76 -8.25 -1.33
CA TYR A 107 2.32 -8.04 -1.21
C TYR A 107 1.72 -8.73 0.01
N TRP A 108 2.18 -9.94 0.30
CA TRP A 108 1.76 -10.65 1.51
C TRP A 108 2.12 -9.87 2.78
N MET A 109 3.36 -9.38 2.88
CA MET A 109 3.82 -8.56 4.02
C MET A 109 3.04 -7.25 4.12
N GLN A 110 2.75 -6.58 3.02
CA GLN A 110 1.91 -5.39 2.98
C GLN A 110 0.54 -5.66 3.60
N CYS A 111 -0.12 -6.72 3.17
CA CYS A 111 -1.42 -7.12 3.72
C CYS A 111 -1.37 -7.41 5.22
N GLN A 112 -0.31 -8.04 5.72
CA GLN A 112 -0.15 -8.29 7.16
C GLN A 112 -0.10 -6.98 7.95
N VAL A 113 0.67 -5.99 7.47
CA VAL A 113 0.79 -4.68 8.12
C VAL A 113 -0.53 -3.92 8.06
N GLU A 114 -1.25 -3.99 6.96
CA GLU A 114 -2.58 -3.37 6.83
C GLU A 114 -3.58 -3.97 7.83
N MET A 115 -3.64 -5.29 7.92
CA MET A 115 -4.52 -5.97 8.90
C MET A 115 -4.15 -5.61 10.34
N PHE A 116 -2.87 -5.60 10.68
CA PHE A 116 -2.39 -5.17 11.99
C PHE A 116 -2.80 -3.72 12.29
N SER A 117 -2.55 -2.82 11.35
CA SER A 117 -2.83 -1.40 11.51
C SER A 117 -4.32 -1.09 11.63
N SER A 118 -5.17 -1.91 11.03
CA SER A 118 -6.63 -1.74 11.08
C SER A 118 -7.19 -1.76 12.51
N GLY A 119 -6.54 -2.46 13.43
CA GLY A 119 -6.91 -2.49 14.83
C GLY A 119 -6.72 -1.19 15.59
N TYR A 120 -6.00 -0.22 15.01
CA TYR A 120 -5.70 1.07 15.66
C TYR A 120 -6.63 2.22 15.24
N GLY A 121 -7.51 2.02 14.29
CA GLY A 121 -8.35 3.12 13.79
C GLY A 121 -9.74 2.72 13.33
N PHE A 122 -9.99 1.45 13.07
CA PHE A 122 -11.33 0.96 12.75
C PHE A 122 -12.04 0.44 14.01
N PHE A 123 -13.35 0.46 13.97
CA PHE A 123 -14.19 -0.06 15.08
C PHE A 123 -13.82 -1.51 15.46
N ARG A 124 -13.48 -2.32 14.44
CA ARG A 124 -12.93 -3.67 14.63
C ARG A 124 -11.74 -3.88 13.71
N ALA A 125 -10.71 -4.56 14.21
CA ALA A 125 -9.58 -4.99 13.38
C ALA A 125 -10.06 -5.83 12.19
N ARG A 126 -9.53 -5.58 11.01
CA ARG A 126 -9.81 -6.38 9.82
C ARG A 126 -8.92 -7.62 9.85
N LYS A 127 -9.55 -8.79 9.73
CA LYS A 127 -8.87 -10.10 9.80
C LYS A 127 -8.58 -10.71 8.43
N LYS A 128 -9.04 -10.07 7.37
CA LYS A 128 -8.87 -10.53 5.99
C LYS A 128 -8.39 -9.37 5.11
N CYS A 129 -7.45 -9.67 4.22
CA CYS A 129 -7.01 -8.76 3.18
C CYS A 129 -7.13 -9.47 1.83
N ARG A 130 -7.85 -8.86 0.92
CA ARG A 130 -8.02 -9.32 -0.45
C ARG A 130 -7.17 -8.46 -1.36
N ILE A 131 -6.43 -9.10 -2.27
CA ILE A 131 -5.79 -8.39 -3.37
C ILE A 131 -6.68 -8.49 -4.61
N ALA A 132 -7.15 -7.35 -5.06
CA ALA A 132 -7.89 -7.22 -6.31
C ALA A 132 -6.89 -6.91 -7.43
N ALA A 133 -6.52 -7.92 -8.20
CA ALA A 133 -5.51 -7.82 -9.24
C ALA A 133 -6.15 -7.61 -10.61
N TYR A 134 -5.72 -6.58 -11.33
CA TYR A 134 -6.24 -6.22 -12.65
C TYR A 134 -5.13 -6.14 -13.68
N ARG A 135 -5.36 -6.81 -14.80
CA ARG A 135 -4.45 -6.76 -15.94
C ARG A 135 -4.64 -5.46 -16.71
N ILE A 136 -3.53 -4.83 -17.04
CA ILE A 136 -3.48 -3.64 -17.88
C ILE A 136 -2.90 -3.96 -19.25
#